data_f16d4c3626ac09f0191abcff8b4e5cc0
#
_entry.id   f16d4c3626ac09f0191abcff8b4e5cc0
#
_cell.length_a   1.000
_cell.length_b   1.000
_cell.length_c   1.000
_cell.angle_alpha   90.00
_cell.angle_beta   90.00
_cell.angle_gamma   90.00
#
_symmetry.space_group_name_H-M   'P 1'
#
loop_
_entity.id
_entity.type
_entity.pdbx_description
1 polymer ?
#
loop_
_entity_poly.entity_id
_entity_poly.type
_entity_poly.pdbx_seq_one_letter_code
_entity_poly.pdbx_strand_id
1 'polypeptide(L)'
;MDVQRSKATRKIWPQVDALKLAMNWSERDLDKLQILVDDVQGESHPGSYHLDVLAEQVSQGVLESGGKAARFHATDICDGWAEGHDGMNYILLSREIIANLVEIHGNVIPWDGLVLLSSCDKSVPAHLIAAARLDLPTVHVPGGSQHVGPDMTTAGLCGRLCAREKRGEPVQKEMRNYKLSNCPTCGVCQFMGTASTMQCMSEALGLALPGTALMPAMFAEIKHYARAAGDAVMNLARQGITASKIMTEDGPAVQILPQPGCHQSPRRTRRQYQCLYSPAGSGSRTGHYHRSRSI
;
A
#
# COMPACT_ATOMS: atom_id res chain seq x y z
N MET A 1 5.61 -13.44 27.49
CA MET A 1 4.47 -12.54 27.26
C MET A 1 5.06 -11.18 26.89
N ASP A 2 5.05 -10.83 25.62
CA ASP A 2 5.52 -9.52 25.22
C ASP A 2 4.58 -8.46 25.77
N VAL A 3 5.16 -7.53 26.49
CA VAL A 3 4.42 -6.42 27.09
C VAL A 3 3.87 -5.56 25.94
N GLN A 4 2.57 -5.37 25.90
CA GLN A 4 1.90 -4.47 24.97
C GLN A 4 2.65 -3.14 24.92
N ARG A 5 3.13 -2.74 23.75
CA ARG A 5 4.05 -1.59 23.57
C ARG A 5 3.43 -0.28 24.08
N SER A 6 2.15 -0.07 23.78
CA SER A 6 1.41 1.09 24.25
C SER A 6 1.35 1.17 25.78
N LYS A 7 1.16 0.05 26.48
CA LYS A 7 1.16 -0.01 27.95
C LYS A 7 2.53 0.21 28.58
N ALA A 8 3.58 -0.30 27.96
CA ALA A 8 4.93 -0.11 28.47
C ALA A 8 5.32 1.38 28.51
N THR A 9 5.04 2.12 27.45
CA THR A 9 5.36 3.56 27.38
C THR A 9 4.56 4.40 28.36
N ARG A 10 3.27 4.08 28.59
CA ARG A 10 2.42 4.77 29.60
C ARG A 10 3.02 4.69 31.02
N LYS A 11 3.69 3.60 31.34
CA LYS A 11 4.39 3.44 32.64
C LYS A 11 5.61 4.35 32.77
N ILE A 12 6.27 4.65 31.65
CA ILE A 12 7.46 5.49 31.61
C ILE A 12 7.05 6.98 31.66
N TRP A 13 6.03 7.36 30.91
CA TRP A 13 5.61 8.74 30.77
C TRP A 13 4.08 8.90 30.75
N PRO A 14 3.45 9.12 31.90
CA PRO A 14 1.98 9.22 32.03
C PRO A 14 1.32 10.35 31.23
N GLN A 15 2.07 11.37 30.82
CA GLN A 15 1.58 12.45 29.95
C GLN A 15 0.95 11.95 28.66
N VAL A 16 1.35 10.78 28.15
CA VAL A 16 0.78 10.14 26.98
C VAL A 16 -0.72 9.90 27.11
N ASP A 17 -1.19 9.56 28.31
CA ASP A 17 -2.61 9.34 28.59
C ASP A 17 -3.40 10.64 28.47
N ALA A 18 -2.87 11.74 29.02
CA ALA A 18 -3.52 13.07 28.91
C ALA A 18 -3.66 13.53 27.45
N LEU A 19 -2.63 13.29 26.63
CA LEU A 19 -2.68 13.61 25.20
C LEU A 19 -3.77 12.81 24.48
N LYS A 20 -3.89 11.51 24.78
CA LYS A 20 -4.91 10.65 24.16
C LYS A 20 -6.35 11.01 24.63
N LEU A 21 -6.53 11.26 25.90
CA LEU A 21 -7.82 11.69 26.47
C LEU A 21 -8.28 13.00 25.83
N ALA A 22 -7.35 13.94 25.53
CA ALA A 22 -7.66 15.18 24.83
C ALA A 22 -8.11 14.97 23.37
N MET A 23 -7.83 13.81 22.77
CA MET A 23 -8.31 13.41 21.44
C MET A 23 -9.60 12.57 21.49
N ASN A 24 -10.40 12.70 22.53
CA ASN A 24 -11.65 11.96 22.70
C ASN A 24 -11.48 10.42 22.87
N TRP A 25 -10.35 9.99 23.45
CA TRP A 25 -10.19 8.61 23.91
C TRP A 25 -10.77 8.50 25.32
N SER A 26 -11.37 7.37 25.64
CA SER A 26 -11.78 7.05 26.99
C SER A 26 -10.66 6.34 27.77
N GLU A 27 -10.74 6.31 29.08
CA GLU A 27 -9.82 5.52 29.91
C GLU A 27 -9.82 4.04 29.50
N ARG A 28 -10.98 3.49 29.10
CA ARG A 28 -11.09 2.12 28.59
C ARG A 28 -10.31 1.93 27.27
N ASP A 29 -10.22 2.96 26.41
CA ASP A 29 -9.49 2.89 25.17
C ASP A 29 -7.99 2.83 25.40
N LEU A 30 -7.49 3.41 26.48
CA LEU A 30 -6.08 3.38 26.82
C LEU A 30 -5.57 1.96 27.14
N ASP A 31 -6.45 1.07 27.58
CA ASP A 31 -6.11 -0.32 27.91
C ASP A 31 -6.23 -1.31 26.75
N LYS A 32 -6.81 -0.86 25.63
CA LYS A 32 -6.93 -1.66 24.40
C LYS A 32 -5.60 -1.74 23.65
N LEU A 33 -5.50 -2.70 22.73
CA LEU A 33 -4.48 -2.66 21.68
C LEU A 33 -4.71 -1.43 20.80
N GLN A 34 -3.65 -0.67 20.55
CA GLN A 34 -3.69 0.61 19.83
C GLN A 34 -3.07 0.44 18.45
N ILE A 35 -3.88 0.63 17.42
CA ILE A 35 -3.51 0.38 16.03
C ILE A 35 -3.40 1.71 15.29
N LEU A 36 -2.23 1.96 14.69
CA LEU A 36 -2.07 3.04 13.72
C LEU A 36 -2.69 2.62 12.39
N VAL A 37 -3.62 3.42 11.90
CA VAL A 37 -4.19 3.27 10.55
C VAL A 37 -3.67 4.44 9.72
N ASP A 38 -2.67 4.18 8.91
CA ASP A 38 -2.08 5.18 8.02
C ASP A 38 -2.57 4.98 6.58
N ASP A 39 -3.01 6.05 5.96
CA ASP A 39 -3.39 6.05 4.56
C ASP A 39 -2.74 7.23 3.82
N VAL A 40 -2.63 7.09 2.51
CA VAL A 40 -2.10 8.14 1.63
C VAL A 40 -3.23 8.90 0.93
N GLN A 41 -4.37 9.03 1.57
CA GLN A 41 -5.52 9.74 1.01
C GLN A 41 -5.16 11.18 0.61
N GLY A 42 -5.71 11.60 -0.53
CA GLY A 42 -5.57 12.95 -1.05
C GLY A 42 -6.34 13.12 -2.35
N GLU A 43 -6.59 14.37 -2.73
CA GLU A 43 -7.38 14.71 -3.92
C GLU A 43 -6.51 14.99 -5.16
N SER A 44 -5.25 14.59 -5.15
CA SER A 44 -4.33 14.83 -6.27
C SER A 44 -4.50 13.83 -7.41
N HIS A 45 -4.97 12.63 -7.14
CA HIS A 45 -5.15 11.59 -8.16
C HIS A 45 -6.15 10.50 -7.74
N PRO A 46 -6.73 9.76 -8.71
CA PRO A 46 -7.78 8.78 -8.41
C PRO A 46 -7.30 7.58 -7.60
N GLY A 47 -5.99 7.31 -7.52
CA GLY A 47 -5.44 6.18 -6.78
C GLY A 47 -5.56 6.32 -5.27
N SER A 48 -5.48 7.55 -4.73
CA SER A 48 -5.59 7.82 -3.29
C SER A 48 -6.93 8.44 -2.87
N TYR A 49 -7.71 8.96 -3.81
CA TYR A 49 -8.92 9.73 -3.58
C TYR A 49 -9.95 9.06 -2.66
N HIS A 50 -10.04 7.74 -2.65
CA HIS A 50 -11.06 6.96 -1.93
C HIS A 50 -10.52 6.22 -0.69
N LEU A 51 -9.25 6.40 -0.33
CA LEU A 51 -8.61 5.60 0.73
C LEU A 51 -9.15 5.93 2.12
N ASP A 52 -9.65 7.14 2.35
CA ASP A 52 -10.32 7.53 3.60
C ASP A 52 -11.51 6.63 3.93
N VAL A 53 -12.30 6.25 2.90
CA VAL A 53 -13.43 5.32 3.06
C VAL A 53 -12.95 3.94 3.48
N LEU A 54 -11.82 3.47 2.95
CA LEU A 54 -11.23 2.18 3.33
C LEU A 54 -10.62 2.25 4.73
N ALA A 55 -9.95 3.35 5.09
CA ALA A 55 -9.39 3.57 6.42
C ALA A 55 -10.48 3.58 7.50
N GLU A 56 -11.67 4.11 7.18
CA GLU A 56 -12.83 4.01 8.06
C GLU A 56 -13.26 2.56 8.29
N GLN A 57 -13.31 1.73 7.23
CA GLN A 57 -13.65 0.31 7.36
C GLN A 57 -12.61 -0.45 8.18
N VAL A 58 -11.31 -0.16 7.99
CA VAL A 58 -10.24 -0.72 8.83
C VAL A 58 -10.46 -0.35 10.29
N SER A 59 -10.74 0.92 10.57
CA SER A 59 -10.97 1.42 11.93
C SER A 59 -12.15 0.73 12.60
N GLN A 60 -13.22 0.45 11.85
CA GLN A 60 -14.37 -0.32 12.35
C GLN A 60 -13.97 -1.78 12.65
N GLY A 61 -13.20 -2.45 11.78
CA GLY A 61 -12.71 -3.81 12.03
C GLY A 61 -11.83 -3.90 13.28
N VAL A 62 -10.95 -2.92 13.49
CA VAL A 62 -10.15 -2.81 14.72
C VAL A 62 -11.06 -2.65 15.97
N LEU A 63 -12.07 -1.79 15.89
CA LEU A 63 -13.00 -1.56 17.00
C LEU A 63 -13.83 -2.79 17.34
N GLU A 64 -14.38 -3.48 16.34
CA GLU A 64 -15.14 -4.72 16.49
C GLU A 64 -14.29 -5.83 17.12
N SER A 65 -12.99 -5.86 16.81
CA SER A 65 -12.03 -6.78 17.40
C SER A 65 -11.52 -6.33 18.77
N GLY A 66 -12.12 -5.29 19.38
CA GLY A 66 -11.81 -4.81 20.73
C GLY A 66 -10.55 -3.97 20.85
N GLY A 67 -10.03 -3.43 19.72
CA GLY A 67 -8.92 -2.50 19.68
C GLY A 67 -9.35 -1.02 19.67
N LYS A 68 -8.37 -0.15 19.56
CA LYS A 68 -8.56 1.29 19.29
C LYS A 68 -7.70 1.71 18.10
N ALA A 69 -8.33 2.17 17.05
CA ALA A 69 -7.66 2.73 15.89
C ALA A 69 -7.38 4.23 16.08
N ALA A 70 -6.26 4.68 15.51
CA ALA A 70 -5.97 6.10 15.31
C ALA A 70 -5.53 6.32 13.86
N ARG A 71 -6.17 7.25 13.18
CA ARG A 71 -5.90 7.55 11.76
C ARG A 71 -4.81 8.58 11.61
N PHE A 72 -3.99 8.36 10.62
CA PHE A 72 -2.91 9.24 10.20
C PHE A 72 -2.85 9.27 8.67
N HIS A 73 -2.34 10.35 8.09
CA HIS A 73 -2.26 10.51 6.65
C HIS A 73 -0.84 10.89 6.23
N ALA A 74 -0.23 10.08 5.37
CA ALA A 74 1.03 10.36 4.69
C ALA A 74 0.76 10.46 3.18
N THR A 75 0.22 11.58 2.73
CA THR A 75 -0.26 11.77 1.36
C THR A 75 0.79 11.45 0.30
N ASP A 76 0.34 10.96 -0.86
CA ASP A 76 1.19 10.61 -1.99
C ASP A 76 0.94 11.48 -3.24
N ILE A 77 1.69 11.16 -4.30
CA ILE A 77 1.53 11.73 -5.64
C ILE A 77 1.53 10.62 -6.69
N CYS A 78 0.93 10.90 -7.83
CA CYS A 78 0.91 9.99 -8.98
C CYS A 78 1.97 10.38 -10.00
N ASP A 79 2.77 9.41 -10.45
CA ASP A 79 3.76 9.59 -11.52
C ASP A 79 3.13 10.14 -12.81
N GLY A 80 1.89 9.77 -13.08
CA GLY A 80 1.15 10.25 -14.26
C GLY A 80 1.01 11.78 -14.35
N TRP A 81 1.09 12.50 -13.22
CA TRP A 81 1.16 13.96 -13.23
C TRP A 81 2.49 14.50 -13.73
N ALA A 82 3.56 13.75 -13.49
CA ALA A 82 4.93 14.19 -13.76
C ALA A 82 5.49 13.70 -15.09
N GLU A 83 4.76 12.85 -15.81
CA GLU A 83 5.19 12.36 -17.13
C GLU A 83 5.38 13.52 -18.13
N GLY A 84 6.61 13.65 -18.61
CA GLY A 84 6.97 14.64 -19.63
C GLY A 84 7.41 16.02 -19.12
N HIS A 85 7.61 16.20 -17.80
CA HIS A 85 8.17 17.43 -17.23
C HIS A 85 9.03 17.18 -15.98
N ASP A 86 9.66 18.23 -15.45
CA ASP A 86 10.64 18.18 -14.36
C ASP A 86 10.07 17.69 -13.02
N GLY A 87 8.75 17.63 -12.86
CA GLY A 87 8.10 17.03 -11.70
C GLY A 87 8.53 15.58 -11.44
N MET A 88 8.99 14.87 -12.48
CA MET A 88 9.48 13.49 -12.35
C MET A 88 10.69 13.37 -11.41
N ASN A 89 11.46 14.44 -11.21
CA ASN A 89 12.59 14.47 -10.27
C ASN A 89 12.17 14.30 -8.81
N TYR A 90 10.92 14.57 -8.46
CA TYR A 90 10.39 14.47 -7.10
C TYR A 90 9.72 13.13 -6.79
N ILE A 91 9.48 12.31 -7.80
CA ILE A 91 8.68 11.10 -7.66
C ILE A 91 9.35 10.06 -6.74
N LEU A 92 10.65 9.80 -6.93
CA LEU A 92 11.37 8.88 -6.03
C LEU A 92 11.53 9.46 -4.61
N LEU A 93 11.67 10.78 -4.51
CA LEU A 93 11.78 11.44 -3.23
C LEU A 93 10.49 11.28 -2.41
N SER A 94 9.32 11.30 -3.03
CA SER A 94 8.05 11.10 -2.34
C SER A 94 7.98 9.74 -1.64
N ARG A 95 8.50 8.67 -2.25
CA ARG A 95 8.60 7.34 -1.62
C ARG A 95 9.40 7.37 -0.32
N GLU A 96 10.55 8.00 -0.35
CA GLU A 96 11.43 8.09 0.83
C GLU A 96 10.79 8.93 1.94
N ILE A 97 10.14 10.03 1.57
CA ILE A 97 9.47 10.91 2.54
C ILE A 97 8.29 10.19 3.21
N ILE A 98 7.46 9.49 2.44
CA ILE A 98 6.34 8.70 2.98
C ILE A 98 6.87 7.62 3.94
N ALA A 99 7.88 6.85 3.51
CA ALA A 99 8.46 5.81 4.34
C ALA A 99 9.01 6.37 5.66
N ASN A 100 9.74 7.48 5.60
CA ASN A 100 10.30 8.13 6.78
C ASN A 100 9.22 8.73 7.68
N LEU A 101 8.16 9.31 7.12
CA LEU A 101 7.07 9.89 7.90
C LEU A 101 6.30 8.82 8.69
N VAL A 102 5.98 7.71 8.04
CA VAL A 102 5.34 6.55 8.69
C VAL A 102 6.25 5.95 9.77
N GLU A 103 7.56 5.82 9.48
CA GLU A 103 8.55 5.32 10.45
C GLU A 103 8.66 6.24 11.68
N ILE A 104 8.70 7.56 11.49
CA ILE A 104 8.74 8.54 12.59
C ILE A 104 7.47 8.38 13.45
N HIS A 105 6.29 8.34 12.83
CA HIS A 105 5.03 8.23 13.54
C HIS A 105 4.89 6.90 14.28
N GLY A 106 5.35 5.80 13.66
CA GLY A 106 5.35 4.46 14.25
C GLY A 106 6.32 4.29 15.42
N ASN A 107 7.40 5.07 15.46
CA ASN A 107 8.40 5.02 16.54
C ASN A 107 8.12 6.00 17.68
N VAL A 108 7.65 7.21 17.38
CA VAL A 108 7.38 8.24 18.40
C VAL A 108 6.16 7.87 19.22
N ILE A 109 5.12 7.35 18.62
CA ILE A 109 3.91 6.92 19.31
C ILE A 109 3.92 5.38 19.43
N PRO A 110 3.72 4.84 20.63
CA PRO A 110 3.89 3.40 20.89
C PRO A 110 2.70 2.58 20.40
N TRP A 111 2.54 2.40 19.12
CA TRP A 111 1.50 1.56 18.52
C TRP A 111 1.79 0.08 18.74
N ASP A 112 0.73 -0.73 18.88
CA ASP A 112 0.79 -2.18 19.02
C ASP A 112 0.69 -2.91 17.67
N GLY A 113 0.30 -2.20 16.62
CA GLY A 113 0.23 -2.70 15.24
C GLY A 113 -0.11 -1.58 14.26
N LEU A 114 0.04 -1.89 12.97
CA LEU A 114 -0.12 -0.95 11.85
C LEU A 114 -1.07 -1.52 10.82
N VAL A 115 -1.95 -0.68 10.28
CA VAL A 115 -2.60 -0.94 8.98
C VAL A 115 -2.22 0.20 8.04
N LEU A 116 -1.63 -0.15 6.90
CA LEU A 116 -1.09 0.79 5.94
C LEU A 116 -1.90 0.68 4.64
N LEU A 117 -2.55 1.78 4.24
CA LEU A 117 -3.40 1.82 3.05
C LEU A 117 -2.74 2.66 1.96
N SER A 118 -2.46 2.04 0.83
CA SER A 118 -1.89 2.72 -0.33
C SER A 118 -2.17 1.99 -1.64
N SER A 119 -2.04 2.70 -2.74
CA SER A 119 -2.41 2.16 -4.05
C SER A 119 -1.34 2.40 -5.11
N CYS A 120 -0.70 3.57 -5.09
CA CYS A 120 0.14 4.04 -6.17
C CYS A 120 1.56 3.46 -6.13
N ASP A 121 2.30 3.65 -7.21
CA ASP A 121 3.59 2.99 -7.45
C ASP A 121 4.72 3.43 -6.51
N LYS A 122 4.59 4.57 -5.82
CA LYS A 122 5.57 5.01 -4.80
C LYS A 122 5.06 4.80 -3.38
N SER A 123 3.77 4.98 -3.12
CA SER A 123 3.22 4.84 -1.78
C SER A 123 3.17 3.38 -1.30
N VAL A 124 2.85 2.42 -2.17
CA VAL A 124 2.88 1.00 -1.77
C VAL A 124 4.28 0.57 -1.34
N PRO A 125 5.36 0.75 -2.15
CA PRO A 125 6.70 0.39 -1.69
C PRO A 125 7.17 1.22 -0.47
N ALA A 126 6.73 2.47 -0.33
CA ALA A 126 7.03 3.27 0.88
C ALA A 126 6.46 2.63 2.14
N HIS A 127 5.21 2.19 2.10
CA HIS A 127 4.55 1.48 3.20
C HIS A 127 5.20 0.14 3.51
N LEU A 128 5.61 -0.63 2.48
CA LEU A 128 6.32 -1.90 2.68
C LEU A 128 7.70 -1.67 3.32
N ILE A 129 8.42 -0.61 2.94
CA ILE A 129 9.69 -0.20 3.55
C ILE A 129 9.46 0.19 5.02
N ALA A 130 8.46 1.01 5.29
CA ALA A 130 8.13 1.42 6.66
C ALA A 130 7.72 0.22 7.54
N ALA A 131 6.91 -0.70 7.02
CA ALA A 131 6.54 -1.94 7.70
C ALA A 131 7.77 -2.78 8.08
N ALA A 132 8.72 -2.93 7.15
CA ALA A 132 9.96 -3.66 7.39
C ALA A 132 10.86 -2.99 8.43
N ARG A 133 10.96 -1.65 8.42
CA ARG A 133 11.79 -0.87 9.36
C ARG A 133 11.20 -0.84 10.77
N LEU A 134 9.89 -0.73 10.88
CA LEU A 134 9.19 -0.68 12.17
C LEU A 134 9.10 -2.04 12.83
N ASP A 135 9.04 -3.10 12.04
CA ASP A 135 8.87 -4.48 12.47
C ASP A 135 7.76 -4.67 13.53
N LEU A 136 6.61 -4.08 13.27
CA LEU A 136 5.41 -4.24 14.08
C LEU A 136 4.43 -5.22 13.41
N PRO A 137 3.43 -5.75 14.13
CA PRO A 137 2.28 -6.42 13.53
C PRO A 137 1.65 -5.51 12.47
N THR A 138 1.70 -5.91 11.19
CA THR A 138 1.34 -5.02 10.08
C THR A 138 0.48 -5.74 9.05
N VAL A 139 -0.56 -5.05 8.58
CA VAL A 139 -1.36 -5.43 7.40
C VAL A 139 -1.36 -4.27 6.42
N HIS A 140 -1.10 -4.55 5.14
CA HIS A 140 -1.26 -3.59 4.06
C HIS A 140 -2.63 -3.78 3.37
N VAL A 141 -3.31 -2.68 3.08
CA VAL A 141 -4.58 -2.67 2.35
C VAL A 141 -4.37 -2.00 1.00
N PRO A 142 -4.31 -2.78 -0.11
CA PRO A 142 -4.29 -2.22 -1.45
C PRO A 142 -5.58 -1.46 -1.75
N GLY A 143 -5.47 -0.26 -2.32
CA GLY A 143 -6.64 0.55 -2.67
C GLY A 143 -7.34 0.13 -3.97
N GLY A 144 -6.81 -0.85 -4.69
CA GLY A 144 -7.44 -1.44 -5.87
C GLY A 144 -7.23 -0.66 -7.16
N SER A 145 -7.65 -1.26 -8.27
CA SER A 145 -7.46 -0.73 -9.63
C SER A 145 -8.73 -0.07 -10.19
N GLN A 146 -8.52 0.88 -11.11
CA GLN A 146 -9.59 1.48 -11.90
C GLN A 146 -10.23 0.45 -12.83
N HIS A 147 -11.48 0.72 -13.21
CA HIS A 147 -12.09 0.09 -14.37
C HIS A 147 -11.45 0.61 -15.67
N VAL A 148 -11.37 -0.22 -16.70
CA VAL A 148 -10.94 0.20 -18.03
C VAL A 148 -11.97 1.14 -18.64
N GLY A 149 -11.53 2.07 -19.50
CA GLY A 149 -12.43 2.91 -20.27
C GLY A 149 -13.15 2.14 -21.36
N PRO A 150 -14.07 2.80 -22.12
CA PRO A 150 -14.74 2.21 -23.27
C PRO A 150 -13.74 1.58 -24.24
N ASP A 151 -14.15 0.50 -24.91
CA ASP A 151 -13.31 -0.24 -25.86
C ASP A 151 -11.97 -0.71 -25.28
N MET A 152 -11.95 -1.07 -23.99
CA MET A 152 -10.76 -1.46 -23.26
C MET A 152 -9.66 -0.39 -23.26
N THR A 153 -10.05 0.89 -23.31
CA THR A 153 -9.12 2.02 -23.28
C THR A 153 -8.40 2.09 -21.94
N THR A 154 -7.09 2.27 -22.01
CA THR A 154 -6.21 2.42 -20.85
C THR A 154 -5.30 3.64 -21.02
N ALA A 155 -4.60 4.03 -19.95
CA ALA A 155 -3.63 5.13 -19.97
C ALA A 155 -2.57 5.01 -21.09
N GLY A 156 -2.22 3.79 -21.51
CA GLY A 156 -1.29 3.54 -22.61
C GLY A 156 -1.73 4.09 -23.98
N LEU A 157 -3.02 4.43 -24.16
CA LEU A 157 -3.49 5.05 -25.40
C LEU A 157 -2.99 6.50 -25.56
N CYS A 158 -2.75 7.22 -24.45
CA CYS A 158 -2.31 8.62 -24.48
C CYS A 158 -1.05 8.81 -25.33
N GLY A 159 -0.02 8.00 -25.06
CA GLY A 159 1.23 8.09 -25.81
C GLY A 159 1.06 7.87 -27.32
N ARG A 160 0.18 6.95 -27.73
CA ARG A 160 -0.14 6.71 -29.14
C ARG A 160 -0.85 7.90 -29.78
N LEU A 161 -1.82 8.51 -29.09
CA LEU A 161 -2.53 9.69 -29.58
C LEU A 161 -1.58 10.89 -29.69
N CYS A 162 -0.74 11.14 -28.70
CA CYS A 162 0.27 12.20 -28.75
C CYS A 162 1.28 11.99 -29.88
N ALA A 163 1.71 10.75 -30.12
CA ALA A 163 2.62 10.46 -31.24
C ALA A 163 1.96 10.69 -32.61
N ARG A 164 0.67 10.37 -32.76
CA ARG A 164 -0.10 10.65 -33.97
C ARG A 164 -0.29 12.16 -34.18
N GLU A 165 -0.63 12.88 -33.12
CA GLU A 165 -0.78 14.35 -33.15
C GLU A 165 0.52 15.03 -33.61
N LYS A 166 1.68 14.61 -33.09
CA LYS A 166 3.01 15.12 -33.50
C LYS A 166 3.32 14.86 -34.99
N ARG A 167 2.71 13.85 -35.59
CA ARG A 167 2.82 13.59 -37.05
C ARG A 167 1.81 14.40 -37.90
N GLY A 168 0.99 15.24 -37.25
CA GLY A 168 -0.01 16.05 -37.93
C GLY A 168 -1.31 15.32 -38.25
N GLU A 169 -1.56 14.14 -37.62
CA GLU A 169 -2.82 13.42 -37.80
C GLU A 169 -3.95 14.11 -37.03
N PRO A 170 -5.19 14.11 -37.55
CA PRO A 170 -6.33 14.77 -36.93
C PRO A 170 -6.89 13.88 -35.77
N VAL A 171 -6.29 13.95 -34.59
CA VAL A 171 -6.65 13.14 -33.41
C VAL A 171 -7.50 13.88 -32.36
N GLN A 172 -7.90 15.13 -32.59
CA GLN A 172 -8.54 15.99 -31.58
C GLN A 172 -9.81 15.37 -30.98
N LYS A 173 -10.66 14.73 -31.81
CA LYS A 173 -11.88 14.06 -31.35
C LYS A 173 -11.55 12.83 -30.48
N GLU A 174 -10.59 12.03 -30.93
CA GLU A 174 -10.14 10.85 -30.19
C GLU A 174 -9.50 11.25 -28.86
N MET A 175 -8.65 12.28 -28.89
CA MET A 175 -8.00 12.82 -27.69
C MET A 175 -9.02 13.37 -26.68
N ARG A 176 -10.06 14.07 -27.15
CA ARG A 176 -11.14 14.53 -26.29
C ARG A 176 -11.91 13.37 -25.63
N ASN A 177 -12.25 12.37 -26.42
CA ASN A 177 -12.95 11.17 -25.91
C ASN A 177 -12.08 10.45 -24.88
N TYR A 178 -10.78 10.27 -25.17
CA TYR A 178 -9.81 9.72 -24.25
C TYR A 178 -9.81 10.45 -22.90
N LYS A 179 -9.68 11.78 -22.92
CA LYS A 179 -9.65 12.59 -21.68
C LYS A 179 -10.92 12.46 -20.85
N LEU A 180 -12.08 12.26 -21.46
CA LEU A 180 -13.36 12.15 -20.78
C LEU A 180 -13.66 10.77 -20.21
N SER A 181 -13.03 9.72 -20.71
CA SER A 181 -13.45 8.36 -20.43
C SER A 181 -12.34 7.39 -20.01
N ASN A 182 -11.07 7.82 -20.04
CA ASN A 182 -9.96 6.92 -19.76
C ASN A 182 -9.86 6.51 -18.28
N CYS A 183 -10.22 7.40 -17.37
CA CYS A 183 -10.19 7.12 -15.92
C CYS A 183 -11.62 7.17 -15.36
N PRO A 184 -12.44 6.13 -15.58
CA PRO A 184 -13.87 6.18 -15.27
C PRO A 184 -14.19 6.00 -13.79
N THR A 185 -13.22 5.53 -12.98
CA THR A 185 -13.41 5.26 -11.54
C THR A 185 -12.20 5.68 -10.73
N CYS A 186 -12.32 5.67 -9.40
CA CYS A 186 -11.17 5.70 -8.50
C CYS A 186 -10.33 4.43 -8.63
N GLY A 187 -9.15 4.42 -8.00
CA GLY A 187 -8.16 3.34 -8.05
C GLY A 187 -6.92 3.69 -8.88
N VAL A 188 -5.95 2.79 -8.89
CA VAL A 188 -4.74 2.96 -9.70
C VAL A 188 -4.98 2.63 -11.17
N CYS A 189 -4.00 2.92 -12.02
CA CYS A 189 -4.08 2.69 -13.47
C CYS A 189 -4.63 1.29 -13.78
N GLN A 190 -5.52 1.22 -14.78
CA GLN A 190 -6.25 0.03 -15.22
C GLN A 190 -5.43 -0.94 -16.09
N PHE A 191 -4.12 -0.92 -15.94
CA PHE A 191 -3.18 -1.85 -16.59
C PHE A 191 -2.12 -2.31 -15.58
N MET A 192 -1.42 -3.39 -15.88
CA MET A 192 -0.38 -3.93 -15.01
C MET A 192 0.90 -3.08 -15.10
N GLY A 193 0.81 -1.84 -14.58
CA GLY A 193 1.95 -0.97 -14.33
C GLY A 193 2.56 -1.20 -12.95
N THR A 194 3.45 -0.31 -12.51
CA THR A 194 4.14 -0.43 -11.22
C THR A 194 3.18 -0.42 -10.05
N ALA A 195 2.12 0.39 -10.07
CA ALA A 195 1.13 0.47 -9.01
C ALA A 195 0.46 -0.90 -8.74
N SER A 196 -0.12 -1.53 -9.77
CA SER A 196 -0.73 -2.86 -9.64
C SER A 196 0.30 -3.94 -9.31
N THR A 197 1.51 -3.86 -9.89
CA THR A 197 2.62 -4.77 -9.57
C THR A 197 3.00 -4.68 -8.09
N MET A 198 3.06 -3.48 -7.52
CA MET A 198 3.40 -3.30 -6.10
C MET A 198 2.28 -3.78 -5.18
N GLN A 199 1.01 -3.66 -5.57
CA GLN A 199 -0.10 -4.27 -4.84
C GLN A 199 0.02 -5.81 -4.85
N CYS A 200 0.34 -6.42 -6.00
CA CYS A 200 0.63 -7.86 -6.08
C CYS A 200 1.83 -8.26 -5.21
N MET A 201 2.88 -7.43 -5.17
CA MET A 201 4.03 -7.66 -4.29
C MET A 201 3.65 -7.66 -2.82
N SER A 202 2.81 -6.72 -2.40
CA SER A 202 2.32 -6.66 -1.02
C SER A 202 1.60 -7.95 -0.61
N GLU A 203 0.76 -8.50 -1.49
CA GLU A 203 0.07 -9.77 -1.26
C GLU A 203 1.06 -10.95 -1.30
N ALA A 204 1.98 -10.96 -2.26
CA ALA A 204 3.00 -12.01 -2.39
C ALA A 204 3.97 -12.06 -1.20
N LEU A 205 4.22 -10.92 -0.55
CA LEU A 205 5.00 -10.83 0.69
C LEU A 205 4.21 -11.25 1.93
N GLY A 206 2.90 -11.48 1.81
CA GLY A 206 2.02 -11.86 2.90
C GLY A 206 1.55 -10.69 3.78
N LEU A 207 1.83 -9.45 3.40
CA LEU A 207 1.38 -8.26 4.14
C LEU A 207 -0.03 -7.81 3.78
N ALA A 208 -0.55 -8.19 2.61
CA ALA A 208 -1.94 -7.94 2.24
C ALA A 208 -2.76 -9.22 2.30
N LEU A 209 -4.07 -9.08 2.53
CA LEU A 209 -4.97 -10.23 2.58
C LEU A 209 -5.09 -10.88 1.19
N PRO A 210 -5.17 -12.22 1.12
CA PRO A 210 -5.27 -12.93 -0.14
C PRO A 210 -6.47 -12.48 -0.98
N GLY A 211 -6.24 -12.24 -2.28
CA GLY A 211 -7.25 -11.79 -3.24
C GLY A 211 -7.46 -10.28 -3.31
N THR A 212 -6.70 -9.49 -2.56
CA THR A 212 -6.87 -8.02 -2.54
C THR A 212 -6.05 -7.29 -3.60
N ALA A 213 -4.94 -7.88 -4.07
CA ALA A 213 -3.98 -7.23 -4.96
C ALA A 213 -4.56 -6.73 -6.29
N LEU A 214 -5.53 -7.43 -6.84
CA LEU A 214 -6.17 -7.10 -8.11
C LEU A 214 -7.65 -6.73 -7.93
N MET A 215 -8.10 -6.47 -6.70
CA MET A 215 -9.47 -6.07 -6.42
C MET A 215 -9.76 -4.72 -7.09
N PRO A 216 -10.87 -4.59 -7.85
CA PRO A 216 -11.28 -3.28 -8.36
C PRO A 216 -11.69 -2.34 -7.23
N ALA A 217 -11.20 -1.09 -7.29
CA ALA A 217 -11.41 -0.09 -6.25
C ALA A 217 -12.89 0.24 -5.98
N MET A 218 -13.75 0.05 -6.97
CA MET A 218 -15.18 0.35 -6.91
C MET A 218 -16.05 -0.80 -6.40
N PHE A 219 -15.50 -2.00 -6.20
CA PHE A 219 -16.28 -3.15 -5.75
C PHE A 219 -16.58 -3.04 -4.25
N ALA A 220 -17.78 -3.51 -3.86
CA ALA A 220 -18.16 -3.52 -2.44
C ALA A 220 -17.22 -4.38 -1.59
N GLU A 221 -16.70 -5.43 -2.19
CA GLU A 221 -15.79 -6.39 -1.55
C GLU A 221 -14.52 -5.73 -1.01
N ILE A 222 -14.01 -4.66 -1.64
CA ILE A 222 -12.81 -3.98 -1.14
C ILE A 222 -13.01 -3.42 0.27
N LYS A 223 -14.23 -2.97 0.58
CA LYS A 223 -14.59 -2.48 1.91
C LYS A 223 -14.65 -3.62 2.94
N HIS A 224 -15.13 -4.80 2.53
CA HIS A 224 -15.13 -5.98 3.39
C HIS A 224 -13.70 -6.43 3.69
N TYR A 225 -12.81 -6.42 2.70
CA TYR A 225 -11.39 -6.72 2.91
C TYR A 225 -10.71 -5.67 3.80
N ALA A 226 -11.01 -4.40 3.63
CA ALA A 226 -10.49 -3.35 4.51
C ALA A 226 -10.92 -3.56 5.96
N ARG A 227 -12.19 -3.93 6.19
CA ARG A 227 -12.68 -4.28 7.53
C ARG A 227 -12.00 -5.53 8.09
N ALA A 228 -11.83 -6.56 7.27
CA ALA A 228 -11.12 -7.79 7.65
C ALA A 228 -9.63 -7.54 7.97
N ALA A 229 -8.99 -6.55 7.32
CA ALA A 229 -7.63 -6.15 7.63
C ALA A 229 -7.50 -5.58 9.06
N GLY A 230 -8.55 -4.88 9.54
CA GLY A 230 -8.62 -4.42 10.93
C GLY A 230 -8.68 -5.58 11.93
N ASP A 231 -9.44 -6.65 11.63
CA ASP A 231 -9.43 -7.86 12.45
C ASP A 231 -8.09 -8.60 12.36
N ALA A 232 -7.52 -8.71 11.14
CA ALA A 232 -6.26 -9.41 10.93
C ALA A 232 -5.10 -8.78 11.72
N VAL A 233 -4.94 -7.46 11.72
CA VAL A 233 -3.88 -6.79 12.49
C VAL A 233 -4.06 -6.99 13.99
N MET A 234 -5.28 -7.01 14.48
CA MET A 234 -5.57 -7.30 15.89
C MET A 234 -5.15 -8.72 16.28
N ASN A 235 -5.34 -9.69 15.39
CA ASN A 235 -4.92 -11.07 15.59
C ASN A 235 -3.39 -11.19 15.56
N LEU A 236 -2.71 -10.51 14.62
CA LEU A 236 -1.24 -10.44 14.57
C LEU A 236 -0.67 -9.82 15.85
N ALA A 237 -1.25 -8.71 16.32
CA ALA A 237 -0.82 -8.02 17.53
C ALA A 237 -0.97 -8.89 18.80
N ARG A 238 -2.07 -9.64 18.92
CA ARG A 238 -2.27 -10.57 20.03
C ARG A 238 -1.27 -11.72 20.04
N GLN A 239 -0.85 -12.17 18.86
CA GLN A 239 0.09 -13.28 18.71
C GLN A 239 1.55 -12.81 18.69
N GLY A 240 1.82 -11.52 18.66
CA GLY A 240 3.17 -10.96 18.53
C GLY A 240 3.84 -11.33 17.20
N ILE A 241 3.05 -11.43 16.12
CA ILE A 241 3.56 -11.71 14.77
C ILE A 241 3.86 -10.38 14.09
N THR A 242 5.14 -10.07 13.94
CA THR A 242 5.63 -8.84 13.32
C THR A 242 5.87 -9.01 11.81
N ALA A 243 6.13 -7.91 11.12
CA ALA A 243 6.39 -7.92 9.68
C ALA A 243 7.54 -8.85 9.28
N SER A 244 8.63 -8.89 10.06
CA SER A 244 9.78 -9.78 9.79
C SER A 244 9.45 -11.27 9.93
N LYS A 245 8.47 -11.63 10.76
CA LYS A 245 8.00 -13.01 10.89
C LYS A 245 7.13 -13.46 9.70
N ILE A 246 6.57 -12.50 8.96
CA ILE A 246 5.77 -12.74 7.76
C ILE A 246 6.68 -12.76 6.52
N MET A 247 7.53 -11.74 6.39
CA MET A 247 8.47 -11.57 5.28
C MET A 247 9.77 -12.34 5.54
N THR A 248 9.74 -13.65 5.47
CA THR A 248 10.94 -14.49 5.68
C THR A 248 11.50 -14.99 4.34
N GLU A 249 12.82 -15.27 4.28
CA GLU A 249 13.46 -15.82 3.07
C GLU A 249 12.89 -17.19 2.68
N ASP A 250 12.49 -17.99 3.65
CA ASP A 250 12.00 -19.36 3.49
C ASP A 250 10.48 -19.50 3.77
N GLY A 251 9.83 -18.42 4.16
CA GLY A 251 8.42 -18.45 4.56
C GLY A 251 7.46 -18.53 3.39
N PRO A 252 6.44 -19.38 3.44
CA PRO A 252 5.28 -19.18 2.60
C PRO A 252 4.58 -17.90 3.06
N ALA A 253 4.54 -16.90 2.20
CA ALA A 253 3.87 -15.63 2.44
C ALA A 253 2.34 -15.74 2.70
N VAL A 254 1.81 -16.90 3.04
CA VAL A 254 0.37 -17.22 2.97
C VAL A 254 -0.19 -17.86 4.24
N GLN A 255 0.40 -17.68 5.42
CA GLN A 255 -0.18 -18.29 6.64
C GLN A 255 -0.96 -17.33 7.55
N ILE A 256 -1.37 -16.16 7.08
CA ILE A 256 -2.09 -15.21 7.96
C ILE A 256 -3.55 -15.56 8.17
N LEU A 257 -4.17 -16.32 7.27
CA LEU A 257 -5.55 -16.81 7.46
C LEU A 257 -5.71 -18.22 6.90
N PRO A 258 -6.36 -19.14 7.64
CA PRO A 258 -6.79 -20.39 7.05
C PRO A 258 -8.00 -20.14 6.15
N GLN A 259 -7.77 -19.99 4.85
CA GLN A 259 -8.85 -20.03 3.85
C GLN A 259 -8.75 -21.33 3.07
N PRO A 260 -9.80 -22.15 3.01
CA PRO A 260 -9.77 -23.35 2.19
C PRO A 260 -9.86 -22.96 0.71
N GLY A 261 -8.84 -23.28 -0.06
CA GLY A 261 -8.91 -23.27 -1.51
C GLY A 261 -7.86 -22.53 -2.33
N CYS A 262 -6.89 -21.84 -1.77
CA CYS A 262 -5.85 -21.17 -2.54
C CYS A 262 -4.53 -21.95 -2.57
N HIS A 263 -4.29 -22.67 -3.64
CA HIS A 263 -2.99 -23.28 -3.92
C HIS A 263 -2.08 -22.26 -4.63
N GLN A 264 -1.14 -21.65 -3.92
CA GLN A 264 -0.06 -20.87 -4.52
C GLN A 264 1.25 -21.65 -4.51
N SER A 265 1.92 -21.65 -5.66
CA SER A 265 3.17 -22.39 -5.86
C SER A 265 4.37 -21.65 -5.24
N PRO A 266 5.22 -22.32 -4.44
CA PRO A 266 6.32 -21.69 -3.68
C PRO A 266 7.51 -21.18 -4.51
N ARG A 267 7.53 -21.37 -5.83
CA ARG A 267 8.74 -21.15 -6.64
C ARG A 267 8.93 -19.74 -7.22
N ARG A 268 8.00 -18.78 -7.01
CA ARG A 268 8.08 -17.45 -7.63
C ARG A 268 8.66 -16.33 -6.75
N THR A 269 8.79 -16.54 -5.45
CA THR A 269 9.14 -15.50 -4.48
C THR A 269 10.60 -15.05 -4.48
N ARG A 270 11.54 -15.93 -4.81
CA ARG A 270 12.99 -15.66 -4.67
C ARG A 270 13.56 -14.57 -5.58
N ARG A 271 12.97 -14.29 -6.75
CA ARG A 271 13.46 -13.26 -7.69
C ARG A 271 12.89 -11.86 -7.43
N GLN A 272 11.83 -11.73 -6.64
CA GLN A 272 11.13 -10.48 -6.42
C GLN A 272 11.71 -9.68 -5.25
N TYR A 273 12.32 -10.34 -4.25
CA TYR A 273 12.97 -9.70 -3.11
C TYR A 273 14.17 -8.80 -3.48
N GLN A 274 14.90 -9.11 -4.55
CA GLN A 274 16.05 -8.31 -4.97
C GLN A 274 15.69 -6.89 -5.46
N CYS A 275 14.47 -6.66 -5.89
CA CYS A 275 14.03 -5.33 -6.35
C CYS A 275 13.72 -4.35 -5.20
N LEU A 276 13.36 -4.84 -4.00
CA LEU A 276 13.02 -4.00 -2.86
C LEU A 276 14.24 -3.58 -2.03
N TYR A 277 15.31 -4.38 -2.05
CA TYR A 277 16.50 -4.21 -1.20
C TYR A 277 17.78 -3.83 -1.93
N SER A 278 17.76 -3.55 -3.24
CA SER A 278 18.96 -3.00 -3.90
C SER A 278 19.21 -1.58 -3.42
N PRO A 279 20.29 -1.32 -2.63
CA PRO A 279 20.67 0.05 -2.34
C PRO A 279 21.02 0.75 -3.65
N ALA A 280 20.46 1.94 -3.84
CA ALA A 280 20.90 2.83 -4.91
C ALA A 280 22.40 3.12 -4.71
N GLY A 281 23.26 2.50 -5.51
CA GLY A 281 24.67 2.82 -5.57
C GLY A 281 25.64 1.71 -5.19
N SER A 282 25.79 0.74 -6.06
CA SER A 282 27.11 0.14 -6.32
C SER A 282 27.16 -0.25 -7.79
N GLY A 283 27.74 0.64 -8.59
CA GLY A 283 28.04 0.34 -9.98
C GLY A 283 29.14 -0.72 -10.06
N SER A 284 28.84 -1.84 -10.65
CA SER A 284 29.81 -2.62 -11.40
C SER A 284 29.14 -3.14 -12.66
N ARG A 285 29.50 -2.51 -13.76
CA ARG A 285 29.25 -3.01 -15.11
C ARG A 285 30.10 -4.26 -15.31
N THR A 286 29.49 -5.39 -15.53
CA THR A 286 30.06 -6.41 -16.42
C THR A 286 28.93 -7.00 -17.22
N GLY A 287 28.90 -6.60 -18.49
CA GLY A 287 28.00 -7.18 -19.47
C GLY A 287 28.43 -8.57 -19.88
N HIS A 288 27.47 -9.42 -20.12
CA HIS A 288 27.55 -10.44 -21.18
C HIS A 288 26.12 -10.72 -21.65
N TYR A 289 25.82 -10.11 -22.79
CA TYR A 289 24.72 -10.51 -23.63
C TYR A 289 25.11 -11.81 -24.34
N HIS A 290 24.50 -12.91 -24.00
CA HIS A 290 24.46 -14.08 -24.87
C HIS A 290 23.19 -14.04 -25.70
N ARG A 291 23.39 -13.73 -27.00
CA ARG A 291 22.44 -14.07 -28.05
C ARG A 291 22.38 -15.59 -28.17
N SER A 292 21.24 -16.16 -28.05
CA SER A 292 20.94 -17.47 -28.68
C SER A 292 19.81 -17.27 -29.68
N ARG A 293 20.15 -17.61 -30.93
CA ARG A 293 19.27 -17.71 -32.08
C ARG A 293 18.44 -18.99 -32.04
N SER A 294 17.31 -18.93 -32.79
CA SER A 294 16.58 -20.03 -33.46
C SER A 294 15.81 -20.95 -32.50
N ILE A 295 14.57 -21.25 -32.74
CA ILE A 295 13.72 -21.48 -33.94
C ILE A 295 12.34 -20.95 -33.63
#